data_62f5088ee7c3ad970c29fb936a4ee4cc
#
_entry.id   62f5088ee7c3ad970c29fb936a4ee4cc
#
_cell.length_a   1.000
_cell.length_b   1.000
_cell.length_c   1.000
_cell.angle_alpha   90.00
_cell.angle_beta   90.00
_cell.angle_gamma   90.00
#
_symmetry.space_group_name_H-M   'P 1'
#
loop_
_entity.id
_entity.type
_entity.pdbx_description
1 polymer ?
#
loop_
_entity_poly.entity_id
_entity_poly.type
_entity_poly.pdbx_seq_one_letter_code
_entity_poly.pdbx_strand_id
1 'polypeptide(L)'
;MIGNLKNFQKCFLVASIFSILFSVCNAETLKHKFSLQLNSAQTIENACRLTFVVDNQTKKDISELVFETVLFSQQGEVIFFTLFDFGEVPFGIPRVRQFDVPNYSCEDVKQVLINGMDKCVFSNGGAAECNLKLETSSRSKIGFLG
;
A
#
# COMPACT_ATOMS: atom_id res chain seq x y z
N MET A 1 -78.24 47.28 -15.10
CA MET A 1 -77.29 47.88 -16.04
C MET A 1 -75.90 47.51 -15.59
N ILE A 2 -75.30 46.63 -16.34
CA ILE A 2 -73.96 46.78 -16.90
C ILE A 2 -72.89 46.98 -15.82
N GLY A 3 -71.97 46.12 -15.64
CA GLY A 3 -70.91 45.53 -16.36
C GLY A 3 -69.87 45.01 -15.40
N ASN A 4 -69.44 43.87 -15.63
CA ASN A 4 -68.17 43.56 -16.27
C ASN A 4 -66.94 43.92 -15.47
N LEU A 5 -66.16 43.05 -15.12
CA LEU A 5 -64.89 42.67 -15.73
C LEU A 5 -64.11 41.71 -14.81
N LYS A 6 -64.04 40.53 -15.20
CA LYS A 6 -62.82 39.71 -15.33
C LYS A 6 -61.56 40.34 -14.76
N ASN A 7 -61.01 39.72 -13.73
CA ASN A 7 -59.58 39.70 -13.57
C ASN A 7 -59.10 38.29 -13.31
N PHE A 8 -58.54 37.78 -14.37
CA PHE A 8 -57.84 36.51 -14.48
C PHE A 8 -56.47 36.66 -13.83
N GLN A 9 -56.37 36.27 -12.61
CA GLN A 9 -55.08 36.33 -11.94
C GLN A 9 -54.41 34.96 -12.09
N LYS A 10 -53.48 34.92 -13.03
CA LYS A 10 -52.60 33.80 -13.28
C LYS A 10 -51.74 33.54 -12.06
N CYS A 11 -52.03 32.48 -11.34
CA CYS A 11 -51.07 31.90 -10.38
C CYS A 11 -49.91 31.29 -11.14
N PHE A 12 -48.78 31.97 -11.14
CA PHE A 12 -47.50 31.38 -11.52
C PHE A 12 -47.06 30.51 -10.37
N LEU A 13 -47.24 29.21 -10.51
CA LEU A 13 -46.60 28.19 -9.70
C LEU A 13 -45.10 28.14 -10.07
N VAL A 14 -44.26 28.82 -9.30
CA VAL A 14 -42.83 28.66 -9.37
C VAL A 14 -42.50 27.35 -8.62
N ALA A 15 -42.37 26.27 -9.39
CA ALA A 15 -41.85 25.02 -8.89
C ALA A 15 -40.37 25.20 -8.64
N SER A 16 -40.00 25.46 -7.38
CA SER A 16 -38.64 25.50 -6.93
C SER A 16 -38.10 24.06 -6.86
N ILE A 17 -37.38 23.67 -7.92
CA ILE A 17 -36.67 22.38 -7.95
C ILE A 17 -35.47 22.50 -7.02
N PHE A 18 -35.64 22.06 -5.78
CA PHE A 18 -34.55 21.92 -4.81
C PHE A 18 -33.77 20.69 -5.22
N SER A 19 -32.73 20.87 -6.04
CA SER A 19 -31.76 19.83 -6.38
C SER A 19 -30.96 19.48 -5.14
N ILE A 20 -31.35 18.41 -4.48
CA ILE A 20 -30.57 17.81 -3.41
C ILE A 20 -29.37 17.14 -4.05
N LEU A 21 -28.21 17.81 -4.00
CA LEU A 21 -26.92 17.22 -4.33
C LEU A 21 -26.61 16.15 -3.25
N PHE A 22 -26.95 14.91 -3.54
CA PHE A 22 -26.42 13.79 -2.78
C PHE A 22 -24.93 13.71 -3.08
N SER A 23 -24.12 14.28 -2.19
CA SER A 23 -22.69 13.96 -2.13
C SER A 23 -22.58 12.50 -1.78
N VAL A 24 -22.25 11.67 -2.76
CA VAL A 24 -21.88 10.27 -2.54
C VAL A 24 -20.55 10.32 -1.83
N CYS A 25 -20.58 10.23 -0.51
CA CYS A 25 -19.39 9.98 0.28
C CYS A 25 -18.95 8.56 -0.06
N ASN A 26 -18.01 8.43 -0.99
CA ASN A 26 -17.31 7.17 -1.21
C ASN A 26 -16.52 6.88 0.07
N ALA A 27 -17.11 6.12 0.97
CA ALA A 27 -16.36 5.44 2.01
C ALA A 27 -15.44 4.46 1.28
N GLU A 28 -14.18 4.86 1.05
CA GLU A 28 -13.14 3.90 0.70
C GLU A 28 -13.19 2.83 1.77
N THR A 29 -13.64 1.65 1.38
CA THR A 29 -13.46 0.45 2.17
C THR A 29 -11.97 0.38 2.46
N LEU A 30 -11.60 0.62 3.71
CA LEU A 30 -10.26 0.36 4.24
C LEU A 30 -10.00 -1.14 4.04
N LYS A 31 -9.56 -1.49 2.83
CA LYS A 31 -9.03 -2.82 2.54
C LYS A 31 -7.86 -2.99 3.48
N HIS A 32 -7.80 -4.12 4.15
CA HIS A 32 -6.70 -4.52 5.01
C HIS A 32 -5.39 -4.37 4.22
N LYS A 33 -4.78 -3.21 4.36
CA LYS A 33 -3.65 -2.77 3.55
C LYS A 33 -2.38 -3.17 4.28
N PHE A 34 -1.49 -3.81 3.56
CA PHE A 34 -0.15 -4.08 4.01
C PHE A 34 0.81 -3.46 3.00
N SER A 35 1.60 -2.50 3.43
CA SER A 35 2.52 -1.81 2.53
C SER A 35 3.98 -2.01 2.91
N LEU A 36 4.79 -2.17 1.89
CA LEU A 36 6.23 -2.31 1.99
C LEU A 36 6.89 -1.30 1.05
N GLN A 37 7.68 -0.39 1.61
CA GLN A 37 8.37 0.63 0.86
C GLN A 37 9.87 0.43 0.94
N LEU A 38 10.56 0.30 -0.20
CA LEU A 38 12.00 0.45 -0.27
C LEU A 38 12.33 1.95 -0.12
N ASN A 39 12.65 2.34 1.12
CA ASN A 39 12.84 3.74 1.49
C ASN A 39 14.18 4.30 1.02
N SER A 40 15.25 3.52 1.19
CA SER A 40 16.59 3.90 0.70
C SER A 40 17.45 2.68 0.37
N ALA A 41 18.46 2.90 -0.45
CA ALA A 41 19.50 1.94 -0.76
C ALA A 41 20.84 2.67 -0.70
N GLN A 42 21.81 2.13 0.05
CA GLN A 42 23.12 2.71 0.25
C GLN A 42 24.19 1.65 0.15
N THR A 43 25.21 1.89 -0.68
CA THR A 43 26.40 1.04 -0.68
C THR A 43 27.21 1.32 0.57
N ILE A 44 27.44 0.27 1.37
CA ILE A 44 28.22 0.30 2.62
C ILE A 44 29.29 -0.75 2.50
N GLU A 45 30.56 -0.32 2.47
CA GLU A 45 31.71 -1.20 2.25
C GLU A 45 31.50 -2.11 1.03
N ASN A 46 31.34 -3.41 1.23
CA ASN A 46 31.15 -4.42 0.19
C ASN A 46 29.71 -4.97 0.16
N ALA A 47 28.72 -4.16 0.50
CA ALA A 47 27.33 -4.57 0.52
C ALA A 47 26.39 -3.45 0.08
N CYS A 48 25.26 -3.81 -0.52
CA CYS A 48 24.13 -2.91 -0.72
C CYS A 48 23.18 -3.03 0.46
N ARG A 49 23.10 -2.00 1.29
CA ARG A 49 22.10 -1.89 2.37
C ARG A 49 20.78 -1.39 1.84
N LEU A 50 19.77 -2.22 1.94
CA LEU A 50 18.38 -1.89 1.61
C LEU A 50 17.62 -1.56 2.89
N THR A 51 17.00 -0.38 2.94
CA THR A 51 16.17 0.04 4.09
C THR A 51 14.72 0.03 3.67
N PHE A 52 13.90 -0.72 4.40
CA PHE A 52 12.46 -0.82 4.18
C PHE A 52 11.67 -0.16 5.30
N VAL A 53 10.56 0.44 4.94
CA VAL A 53 9.48 0.81 5.85
C VAL A 53 8.32 -0.13 5.58
N VAL A 54 7.88 -0.84 6.62
CA VAL A 54 6.74 -1.74 6.57
C VAL A 54 5.61 -1.19 7.42
N ASP A 55 4.40 -1.13 6.87
CA ASP A 55 3.21 -0.64 7.55
C ASP A 55 2.08 -1.66 7.45
N ASN A 56 1.62 -2.11 8.62
CA ASN A 56 0.58 -3.11 8.77
C ASN A 56 -0.74 -2.45 9.16
N GLN A 57 -1.69 -2.41 8.24
CA GLN A 57 -3.04 -1.90 8.45
C GLN A 57 -4.10 -3.03 8.40
N THR A 58 -3.70 -4.27 8.71
CA THR A 58 -4.58 -5.46 8.65
C THR A 58 -5.50 -5.63 9.83
N LYS A 59 -5.42 -4.78 10.86
CA LYS A 59 -6.13 -4.86 12.15
C LYS A 59 -5.70 -6.03 13.03
N LYS A 60 -4.59 -6.68 12.70
CA LYS A 60 -4.01 -7.78 13.48
C LYS A 60 -2.50 -7.58 13.59
N ASP A 61 -1.94 -7.87 14.74
CA ASP A 61 -0.48 -7.90 14.90
C ASP A 61 0.10 -9.13 14.22
N ILE A 62 1.18 -8.93 13.47
CA ILE A 62 1.97 -10.00 12.88
C ILE A 62 3.17 -10.24 13.80
N SER A 63 3.32 -11.45 14.30
CA SER A 63 4.45 -11.84 15.17
C SER A 63 5.67 -12.28 14.38
N GLU A 64 5.48 -12.75 13.16
CA GLU A 64 6.56 -13.20 12.30
C GLU A 64 6.22 -13.01 10.83
N LEU A 65 7.12 -12.36 10.09
CA LEU A 65 6.95 -12.06 8.68
C LEU A 65 8.27 -12.26 7.94
N VAL A 66 8.30 -13.19 7.00
CA VAL A 66 9.46 -13.49 6.16
C VAL A 66 9.04 -13.51 4.70
N PHE A 67 9.78 -12.79 3.87
CA PHE A 67 9.58 -12.77 2.43
C PHE A 67 10.74 -13.42 1.67
N GLU A 68 10.39 -14.22 0.67
CA GLU A 68 11.30 -14.58 -0.40
C GLU A 68 11.59 -13.36 -1.25
N THR A 69 12.87 -13.02 -1.40
CA THR A 69 13.29 -11.80 -2.10
C THR A 69 14.31 -12.12 -3.16
N VAL A 70 14.10 -11.56 -4.34
CA VAL A 70 14.98 -11.71 -5.51
C VAL A 70 15.49 -10.34 -5.94
N LEU A 71 16.79 -10.25 -6.20
CA LEU A 71 17.42 -9.06 -6.77
C LEU A 71 17.87 -9.30 -8.20
N PHE A 72 17.66 -8.29 -9.03
CA PHE A 72 18.04 -8.31 -10.44
C PHE A 72 19.13 -7.30 -10.74
N SER A 73 20.07 -7.69 -11.59
CA SER A 73 21.13 -6.81 -12.12
C SER A 73 20.58 -5.75 -13.07
N GLN A 74 21.44 -4.82 -13.51
CA GLN A 74 21.11 -3.83 -14.53
C GLN A 74 20.70 -4.48 -15.87
N GLN A 75 21.18 -5.70 -16.15
CA GLN A 75 20.85 -6.49 -17.35
C GLN A 75 19.56 -7.31 -17.19
N GLY A 76 18.97 -7.34 -15.97
CA GLY A 76 17.75 -8.09 -15.66
C GLY A 76 18.00 -9.55 -15.27
N GLU A 77 19.24 -9.91 -14.99
CA GLU A 77 19.62 -11.24 -14.50
C GLU A 77 19.37 -11.33 -12.98
N VAL A 78 18.96 -12.49 -12.49
CA VAL A 78 18.89 -12.77 -11.06
C VAL A 78 20.30 -12.85 -10.50
N ILE A 79 20.64 -11.95 -9.57
CA ILE A 79 21.95 -11.89 -8.94
C ILE A 79 21.94 -12.32 -7.47
N PHE A 80 20.76 -12.27 -6.81
CA PHE A 80 20.66 -12.65 -5.42
C PHE A 80 19.25 -13.17 -5.10
N PHE A 81 19.19 -14.28 -4.35
CA PHE A 81 17.93 -14.83 -3.83
C PHE A 81 18.13 -15.09 -2.34
N THR A 82 17.21 -14.59 -1.53
CA THR A 82 17.32 -14.71 -0.07
C THR A 82 15.97 -14.60 0.62
N LEU A 83 15.94 -14.88 1.89
CA LEU A 83 14.83 -14.59 2.79
C LEU A 83 15.12 -13.31 3.56
N PHE A 84 14.20 -12.35 3.50
CA PHE A 84 14.22 -11.17 4.35
C PHE A 84 13.25 -11.35 5.52
N ASP A 85 13.80 -11.44 6.71
CA ASP A 85 13.03 -11.57 7.95
C ASP A 85 12.70 -10.19 8.51
N PHE A 86 11.44 -9.78 8.39
CA PHE A 86 10.92 -8.53 8.92
C PHE A 86 10.55 -8.64 10.40
N GLY A 87 10.48 -9.86 10.95
CA GLY A 87 10.12 -10.12 12.32
C GLY A 87 8.71 -9.68 12.67
N GLU A 88 8.56 -9.05 13.83
CA GLU A 88 7.29 -8.55 14.32
C GLU A 88 6.88 -7.24 13.59
N VAL A 89 5.63 -7.19 13.13
CA VAL A 89 5.02 -6.01 12.47
C VAL A 89 3.64 -5.76 13.10
N PRO A 90 3.56 -4.97 14.19
CA PRO A 90 2.30 -4.69 14.88
C PRO A 90 1.37 -3.82 14.03
N PHE A 91 0.07 -3.95 14.26
CA PHE A 91 -0.95 -3.14 13.62
C PHE A 91 -0.78 -1.65 13.93
N GLY A 92 -0.81 -0.81 12.89
CA GLY A 92 -0.82 0.65 13.00
C GLY A 92 0.50 1.27 13.44
N ILE A 93 1.57 0.49 13.61
CA ILE A 93 2.88 1.00 14.02
C ILE A 93 3.92 0.61 12.96
N PRO A 94 4.33 1.54 12.09
CA PRO A 94 5.33 1.25 11.08
C PRO A 94 6.66 0.76 11.68
N ARG A 95 7.30 -0.15 10.98
CA ARG A 95 8.64 -0.67 11.33
C ARG A 95 9.63 -0.34 10.22
N VAL A 96 10.86 -0.09 10.62
CA VAL A 96 11.99 0.03 9.71
C VAL A 96 12.84 -1.23 9.84
N ARG A 97 13.23 -1.80 8.70
CA ARG A 97 14.11 -2.96 8.61
C ARG A 97 15.21 -2.69 7.61
N GLN A 98 16.39 -3.18 7.90
CA GLN A 98 17.57 -3.07 7.03
C GLN A 98 18.13 -4.44 6.73
N PHE A 99 18.49 -4.65 5.47
CA PHE A 99 19.11 -5.88 5.00
C PHE A 99 20.32 -5.53 4.17
N ASP A 100 21.42 -6.18 4.45
CA ASP A 100 22.67 -6.04 3.71
C ASP A 100 22.78 -7.17 2.68
N VAL A 101 22.90 -6.80 1.41
CA VAL A 101 23.15 -7.72 0.30
C VAL A 101 24.65 -7.75 0.05
N PRO A 102 25.35 -8.79 0.50
CA PRO A 102 26.80 -8.85 0.45
C PRO A 102 27.32 -8.99 -0.99
N ASN A 103 28.49 -8.47 -1.25
CA ASN A 103 29.23 -8.56 -2.52
C ASN A 103 28.58 -7.82 -3.71
N TYR A 104 27.62 -6.94 -3.45
CA TYR A 104 27.01 -6.08 -4.47
C TYR A 104 27.01 -4.62 -4.01
N SER A 105 27.30 -3.71 -4.91
CA SER A 105 26.98 -2.30 -4.70
C SER A 105 25.50 -2.06 -5.03
N CYS A 106 24.90 -1.00 -4.47
CA CYS A 106 23.52 -0.69 -4.83
C CYS A 106 23.35 -0.25 -6.29
N GLU A 107 24.44 0.15 -6.95
CA GLU A 107 24.46 0.47 -8.38
C GLU A 107 24.33 -0.78 -9.27
N ASP A 108 24.73 -1.95 -8.76
CA ASP A 108 24.58 -3.23 -9.48
C ASP A 108 23.13 -3.70 -9.49
N VAL A 109 22.31 -3.21 -8.54
CA VAL A 109 20.92 -3.64 -8.36
C VAL A 109 19.98 -2.72 -9.12
N LYS A 110 19.27 -3.27 -10.11
CA LYS A 110 18.21 -2.57 -10.84
C LYS A 110 16.86 -2.66 -10.12
N GLN A 111 16.56 -3.85 -9.59
CA GLN A 111 15.23 -4.15 -9.08
C GLN A 111 15.28 -5.17 -7.95
N VAL A 112 14.38 -5.00 -6.97
CA VAL A 112 14.06 -5.96 -5.92
C VAL A 112 12.63 -6.45 -6.15
N LEU A 113 12.42 -7.77 -6.05
CA LEU A 113 11.11 -8.42 -6.16
C LEU A 113 10.82 -9.19 -4.87
N ILE A 114 9.66 -8.97 -4.28
CA ILE A 114 9.08 -9.92 -3.32
C ILE A 114 8.48 -11.06 -4.13
N ASN A 115 9.19 -12.18 -4.18
CA ASN A 115 8.83 -13.36 -4.97
C ASN A 115 7.69 -14.15 -4.33
N GLY A 116 7.62 -14.13 -3.01
CA GLY A 116 6.61 -14.85 -2.25
C GLY A 116 6.70 -14.53 -0.76
N MET A 117 5.74 -15.07 -0.03
CA MET A 117 5.71 -15.02 1.43
C MET A 117 6.12 -16.39 1.95
N ASP A 118 7.30 -16.46 2.56
CA ASP A 118 7.80 -17.69 3.18
C ASP A 118 7.09 -17.95 4.51
N LYS A 119 6.92 -16.91 5.32
CA LYS A 119 6.29 -17.01 6.63
C LYS A 119 5.45 -15.79 6.96
N CYS A 120 4.28 -16.03 7.54
CA CYS A 120 3.46 -15.00 8.15
C CYS A 120 2.61 -15.59 9.27
N VAL A 121 2.79 -15.07 10.49
CA VAL A 121 2.12 -15.56 11.69
C VAL A 121 1.47 -14.38 12.41
N PHE A 122 0.16 -14.47 12.68
CA PHE A 122 -0.53 -13.50 13.54
C PHE A 122 -0.31 -13.80 15.02
N SER A 123 -0.13 -12.77 15.85
CA SER A 123 0.16 -12.90 17.28
C SER A 123 -0.94 -13.61 18.09
N ASN A 124 -2.17 -13.62 17.62
CA ASN A 124 -3.31 -14.28 18.28
C ASN A 124 -3.48 -15.75 17.91
N GLY A 125 -2.48 -16.38 17.28
CA GLY A 125 -2.38 -17.84 17.15
C GLY A 125 -3.42 -18.54 16.29
N GLY A 126 -4.16 -17.83 15.45
CA GLY A 126 -5.01 -18.47 14.45
C GLY A 126 -4.17 -18.96 13.27
N ALA A 127 -4.36 -20.23 12.87
CA ALA A 127 -3.83 -20.79 11.63
C ALA A 127 -4.51 -20.21 10.37
N ALA A 128 -5.02 -18.98 10.46
CA ALA A 128 -5.55 -18.28 9.30
C ALA A 128 -4.36 -17.89 8.42
N GLU A 129 -4.37 -18.38 7.19
CA GLU A 129 -3.42 -17.94 6.17
C GLU A 129 -3.36 -16.41 6.16
N CYS A 130 -2.17 -15.90 6.32
CA CYS A 130 -1.87 -14.49 6.26
C CYS A 130 -1.98 -14.03 4.80
N ASN A 131 -3.20 -13.91 4.30
CA ASN A 131 -3.46 -13.46 2.95
C ASN A 131 -3.36 -11.93 2.91
N LEU A 132 -2.13 -11.42 2.86
CA LEU A 132 -1.84 -10.01 2.76
C LEU A 132 -1.90 -9.56 1.32
N LYS A 133 -2.71 -8.55 1.04
CA LYS A 133 -2.57 -7.79 -0.19
C LYS A 133 -1.40 -6.84 -0.04
N LEU A 134 -0.24 -7.25 -0.55
CA LEU A 134 0.97 -6.45 -0.51
C LEU A 134 0.88 -5.27 -1.49
N GLU A 135 1.19 -4.08 -1.00
CA GLU A 135 1.40 -2.89 -1.83
C GLU A 135 2.86 -2.46 -1.72
N THR A 136 3.57 -2.50 -2.82
CA THR A 136 4.99 -2.14 -2.88
C THR A 136 5.20 -0.74 -3.45
N SER A 137 6.23 -0.05 -2.97
CA SER A 137 6.68 1.24 -3.51
C SER A 137 8.18 1.43 -3.29
N SER A 138 8.81 2.28 -4.09
CA SER A 138 10.23 2.62 -3.92
C SER A 138 10.41 4.14 -3.89
N ARG A 139 11.27 4.62 -2.98
CA ARG A 139 11.81 5.98 -2.95
C ARG A 139 13.26 6.04 -3.41
N SER A 140 13.85 4.89 -3.67
CA SER A 140 15.21 4.78 -4.22
C SER A 140 15.18 4.73 -5.75
N LYS A 141 16.37 4.69 -6.37
CA LYS A 141 16.52 4.45 -7.82
C LYS A 141 16.26 2.98 -8.20
N ILE A 142 16.29 2.08 -7.22
CA ILE A 142 16.04 0.65 -7.41
C ILE A 142 14.54 0.43 -7.52
N GLY A 143 14.09 -0.28 -8.56
CA GLY A 143 12.70 -0.70 -8.71
C GLY A 143 12.30 -1.69 -7.59
N PHE A 144 11.05 -1.64 -7.15
CA PHE A 144 10.55 -2.55 -6.12
C PHE A 144 9.17 -3.07 -6.49
N LEU A 145 9.04 -4.39 -6.61
CA LEU A 145 7.83 -5.11 -6.99
C LEU A 145 7.46 -6.18 -5.95
N GLY A 146 6.16 -6.53 -5.93
CA GLY A 146 5.60 -7.61 -5.11
C GLY A 146 4.10 -7.72 -5.27
#